data_bc4e0305cddbf0a85f9d766fe2d585c5
#
_entry.id   bc4e0305cddbf0a85f9d766fe2d585c5
#
_cell.length_a   1.000
_cell.length_b   1.000
_cell.length_c   1.000
_cell.angle_alpha   90.00
_cell.angle_beta   90.00
_cell.angle_gamma   90.00
#
_symmetry.space_group_name_H-M   'P 1'
#
loop_
_entity.id
_entity.type
_entity.pdbx_description
1 polymer ?
#
loop_
_entity_poly.entity_id
_entity_poly.type
_entity_poly.pdbx_seq_one_letter_code
_entity_poly.pdbx_strand_id
1 'polypeptide(L)'
;PPIADYFDKELHLSVVSDEAFRLDASLAICMLMDALRCLSNPENKIAEAALMENYKLQMTNDEQSGFIIATPLPETFTSRRETLRLMPLYELLEELFSIFGMSRIEKQDAYLFSFFDAVTEYLQSNSSELDSFIRYWDETLCSKTIPSGEMDGIRIFSIHKSKGLEFHTVLIPFCDWKLENETNNQLVWCVPPEEPYNAISLVPVNYSTTMAESIYRQDYLHERLQLWVDNLNLLYVAFTRAGKNLILWSRK
;
A
#
# COMPACT_ATOMS: atom_id res chain seq x y z
N PRO A 1 6.02 9.27 -3.25
CA PRO A 1 7.11 9.89 -2.50
C PRO A 1 7.72 11.06 -3.28
N PRO A 2 8.15 12.18 -2.63
CA PRO A 2 8.62 13.39 -3.34
C PRO A 2 9.72 13.14 -4.37
N ILE A 3 10.59 12.15 -4.13
CA ILE A 3 11.65 11.75 -5.06
C ILE A 3 11.07 11.11 -6.33
N ALA A 4 10.07 10.25 -6.21
CA ALA A 4 9.44 9.63 -7.37
C ALA A 4 8.79 10.68 -8.26
N ASP A 5 8.09 11.64 -7.65
CA ASP A 5 7.45 12.75 -8.36
C ASP A 5 8.47 13.64 -9.06
N TYR A 6 9.64 13.86 -8.45
CA TYR A 6 10.73 14.62 -9.06
C TYR A 6 11.34 13.90 -10.28
N PHE A 7 11.60 12.60 -10.17
CA PHE A 7 12.11 11.81 -11.29
C PHE A 7 11.12 11.78 -12.46
N ASP A 8 9.84 11.60 -12.17
CA ASP A 8 8.80 11.51 -13.20
C ASP A 8 8.52 12.88 -13.85
N LYS A 9 8.25 13.93 -13.05
CA LYS A 9 7.79 15.23 -13.54
C LYS A 9 8.93 16.12 -14.06
N GLU A 10 10.07 16.13 -13.38
CA GLU A 10 11.18 17.05 -13.72
C GLU A 10 12.23 16.40 -14.62
N LEU A 11 12.53 15.13 -14.40
CA LEU A 11 13.55 14.42 -15.14
C LEU A 11 13.01 13.52 -16.23
N HIS A 12 11.68 13.34 -16.32
CA HIS A 12 10.98 12.46 -17.25
C HIS A 12 11.54 11.02 -17.25
N LEU A 13 11.94 10.54 -16.07
CA LEU A 13 12.44 9.19 -15.86
C LEU A 13 11.34 8.33 -15.26
N SER A 14 11.06 7.21 -15.89
CA SER A 14 10.08 6.26 -15.37
C SER A 14 10.50 5.73 -13.99
N VAL A 15 9.60 5.83 -13.01
CA VAL A 15 9.82 5.33 -11.66
C VAL A 15 8.91 4.14 -11.42
N VAL A 16 9.51 3.06 -10.94
CA VAL A 16 8.84 1.81 -10.65
C VAL A 16 8.89 1.58 -9.13
N SER A 17 7.74 1.61 -8.48
CA SER A 17 7.61 1.35 -7.04
C SER A 17 6.71 0.13 -6.85
N ASP A 18 7.07 -0.75 -5.90
CA ASP A 18 6.23 -1.90 -5.54
C ASP A 18 4.83 -1.48 -5.06
N GLU A 19 4.71 -0.32 -4.43
CA GLU A 19 3.42 0.22 -4.00
C GLU A 19 2.57 0.69 -5.17
N ALA A 20 3.21 1.17 -6.24
CA ALA A 20 2.52 1.56 -7.47
C ALA A 20 1.93 0.36 -8.21
N PHE A 21 2.39 -0.87 -7.94
CA PHE A 21 1.88 -2.09 -8.57
C PHE A 21 0.82 -2.82 -7.74
N ARG A 22 0.41 -2.28 -6.62
CA ARG A 22 -0.71 -2.83 -5.85
C ARG A 22 -2.01 -2.63 -6.62
N LEU A 23 -2.92 -3.58 -6.52
CA LEU A 23 -4.23 -3.49 -7.17
C LEU A 23 -5.02 -2.26 -6.70
N ASP A 24 -4.88 -1.86 -5.44
CA ASP A 24 -5.54 -0.67 -4.88
C ASP A 24 -4.91 0.67 -5.33
N ALA A 25 -3.78 0.66 -6.04
CA ALA A 25 -3.21 1.85 -6.67
C ALA A 25 -3.87 2.20 -8.02
N SER A 26 -4.64 1.28 -8.60
CA SER A 26 -5.33 1.47 -9.87
C SER A 26 -6.63 2.25 -9.71
N LEU A 27 -6.75 3.37 -10.42
CA LEU A 27 -7.99 4.17 -10.46
C LEU A 27 -9.19 3.34 -10.93
N ALA A 28 -9.01 2.54 -11.98
CA ALA A 28 -10.07 1.69 -12.53
C ALA A 28 -10.56 0.67 -11.51
N ILE A 29 -9.66 0.02 -10.79
CA ILE A 29 -10.02 -0.97 -9.77
C ILE A 29 -10.67 -0.30 -8.55
N CYS A 30 -10.15 0.84 -8.09
CA CYS A 30 -10.78 1.61 -7.03
C CYS A 30 -12.23 1.96 -7.38
N MET A 31 -12.48 2.41 -8.63
CA MET A 31 -13.85 2.71 -9.11
C MET A 31 -14.74 1.47 -9.11
N LEU A 32 -14.24 0.30 -9.57
CA LEU A 32 -14.99 -0.95 -9.51
C LEU A 32 -15.37 -1.31 -8.08
N MET A 33 -14.40 -1.26 -7.17
CA MET A 33 -14.64 -1.61 -5.76
C MET A 33 -15.57 -0.63 -5.05
N ASP A 34 -15.46 0.66 -5.32
CA ASP A 34 -16.38 1.66 -4.76
C ASP A 34 -17.80 1.50 -5.33
N ALA A 35 -17.93 1.16 -6.62
CA ALA A 35 -19.23 0.83 -7.22
C ALA A 35 -19.85 -0.43 -6.58
N LEU A 36 -19.05 -1.49 -6.34
CA LEU A 36 -19.51 -2.68 -5.61
C LEU A 36 -19.97 -2.34 -4.19
N ARG A 37 -19.22 -1.51 -3.45
CA ARG A 37 -19.61 -1.04 -2.11
C ARG A 37 -20.90 -0.24 -2.12
N CYS A 38 -21.11 0.61 -3.14
CA CYS A 38 -22.37 1.35 -3.32
C CYS A 38 -23.56 0.44 -3.63
N LEU A 39 -23.34 -0.66 -4.35
CA LEU A 39 -24.39 -1.66 -4.65
C LEU A 39 -24.68 -2.54 -3.44
N SER A 40 -23.65 -2.93 -2.67
CA SER A 40 -23.81 -3.73 -1.45
C SER A 40 -24.57 -2.94 -0.38
N ASN A 41 -24.17 -1.70 -0.12
CA ASN A 41 -24.81 -0.84 0.87
C ASN A 41 -25.12 0.55 0.28
N PRO A 42 -26.38 0.78 -0.17
CA PRO A 42 -26.81 2.07 -0.73
C PRO A 42 -26.71 3.27 0.22
N GLU A 43 -26.66 3.04 1.53
CA GLU A 43 -26.52 4.08 2.55
C GLU A 43 -25.04 4.47 2.81
N ASN A 44 -24.10 3.80 2.17
CA ASN A 44 -22.67 4.09 2.31
C ASN A 44 -22.26 5.34 1.52
N LYS A 45 -22.45 6.50 2.15
CA LYS A 45 -22.11 7.80 1.55
C LYS A 45 -20.61 8.00 1.32
N ILE A 46 -19.75 7.27 2.04
CA ILE A 46 -18.29 7.35 1.84
C ILE A 46 -17.94 6.67 0.52
N ALA A 47 -18.46 5.47 0.26
CA ALA A 47 -18.21 4.79 -1.01
C ALA A 47 -18.79 5.56 -2.21
N GLU A 48 -19.97 6.18 -2.04
CA GLU A 48 -20.57 7.00 -3.09
C GLU A 48 -19.72 8.25 -3.40
N ALA A 49 -19.22 8.93 -2.37
CA ALA A 49 -18.34 10.09 -2.53
C ALA A 49 -16.99 9.71 -3.17
N ALA A 50 -16.39 8.57 -2.75
CA ALA A 50 -15.16 8.05 -3.34
C ALA A 50 -15.34 7.71 -4.82
N LEU A 51 -16.43 7.01 -5.17
CA LEU A 51 -16.77 6.69 -6.55
C LEU A 51 -16.96 7.96 -7.41
N MET A 52 -17.64 8.98 -6.89
CA MET A 52 -17.83 10.25 -7.60
C MET A 52 -16.50 10.97 -7.84
N GLU A 53 -15.62 11.01 -6.84
CA GLU A 53 -14.32 11.66 -6.97
C GLU A 53 -13.41 10.91 -7.97
N ASN A 54 -13.36 9.57 -7.88
CA ASN A 54 -12.59 8.75 -8.81
C ASN A 54 -13.13 8.87 -10.25
N TYR A 55 -14.44 8.91 -10.43
CA TYR A 55 -15.07 9.11 -11.73
C TYR A 55 -14.77 10.49 -12.31
N LYS A 56 -14.76 11.52 -11.46
CA LYS A 56 -14.36 12.88 -11.84
C LYS A 56 -12.89 12.92 -12.29
N LEU A 57 -11.97 12.26 -11.56
CA LEU A 57 -10.55 12.16 -11.94
C LEU A 57 -10.38 11.52 -13.32
N GLN A 58 -11.15 10.48 -13.64
CA GLN A 58 -11.15 9.89 -14.98
C GLN A 58 -11.56 10.90 -16.05
N MET A 59 -12.58 11.72 -15.81
CA MET A 59 -13.08 12.70 -16.77
C MET A 59 -12.16 13.91 -16.95
N THR A 60 -11.38 14.28 -15.92
CA THR A 60 -10.48 15.45 -15.97
C THR A 60 -9.14 15.14 -16.63
N ASN A 61 -8.74 13.88 -16.75
CA ASN A 61 -7.57 13.47 -17.53
C ASN A 61 -7.78 13.64 -19.06
N ASP A 62 -9.01 13.82 -19.51
CA ASP A 62 -9.29 14.33 -20.84
C ASP A 62 -9.12 15.87 -20.83
N GLU A 63 -8.03 16.39 -21.39
CA GLU A 63 -7.49 17.76 -21.35
C GLU A 63 -8.45 18.92 -21.78
N GLN A 64 -9.76 18.73 -21.79
CA GLN A 64 -10.72 19.74 -22.26
C GLN A 64 -11.85 20.11 -21.28
N SER A 65 -11.86 19.61 -20.06
CA SER A 65 -12.94 19.93 -19.12
C SER A 65 -12.55 21.08 -18.18
N GLY A 66 -13.06 22.27 -18.49
CA GLY A 66 -13.11 23.38 -17.54
C GLY A 66 -13.88 22.97 -16.28
N PHE A 67 -13.56 23.63 -15.18
CA PHE A 67 -14.11 23.54 -13.82
C PHE A 67 -15.48 22.84 -13.70
N ILE A 68 -15.50 21.51 -13.51
CA ILE A 68 -16.72 20.75 -13.29
C ILE A 68 -16.93 20.66 -11.76
N ILE A 69 -17.92 21.37 -11.25
CA ILE A 69 -18.20 21.48 -9.80
C ILE A 69 -18.81 20.18 -9.22
N ALA A 70 -19.51 19.40 -10.03
CA ALA A 70 -20.01 18.07 -9.68
C ALA A 70 -20.22 17.24 -10.95
N THR A 71 -19.57 16.10 -11.06
CA THR A 71 -19.85 15.13 -12.12
C THR A 71 -20.84 14.09 -11.56
N PRO A 72 -22.09 14.06 -12.00
CA PRO A 72 -23.02 13.04 -11.54
C PRO A 72 -22.58 11.67 -12.04
N LEU A 73 -22.82 10.63 -11.24
CA LEU A 73 -22.60 9.25 -11.66
C LEU A 73 -23.44 8.94 -12.92
N PRO A 74 -22.98 8.01 -13.78
CA PRO A 74 -23.74 7.63 -14.98
C PRO A 74 -25.17 7.25 -14.64
N GLU A 75 -26.12 7.76 -15.43
CA GLU A 75 -27.55 7.46 -15.23
C GLU A 75 -27.83 5.95 -15.35
N THR A 76 -27.09 5.27 -16.22
CA THR A 76 -27.13 3.81 -16.35
C THR A 76 -26.76 3.06 -15.09
N PHE A 77 -25.86 3.60 -14.28
CA PHE A 77 -25.52 3.04 -12.95
C PHE A 77 -26.62 3.35 -11.93
N THR A 78 -27.05 4.61 -11.85
CA THR A 78 -28.00 5.05 -10.80
C THR A 78 -29.38 4.46 -10.97
N SER A 79 -29.88 4.35 -12.22
CA SER A 79 -31.22 3.82 -12.52
C SER A 79 -31.31 2.28 -12.46
N ARG A 80 -30.18 1.58 -12.61
CA ARG A 80 -30.15 0.10 -12.69
C ARG A 80 -29.56 -0.56 -11.42
N ARG A 81 -29.39 0.16 -10.31
CA ARG A 81 -28.75 -0.36 -9.08
C ARG A 81 -29.32 -1.70 -8.62
N GLU A 82 -30.65 -1.84 -8.59
CA GLU A 82 -31.31 -3.08 -8.17
C GLU A 82 -31.03 -4.25 -9.12
N THR A 83 -31.00 -4.00 -10.42
CA THR A 83 -30.69 -5.04 -11.41
C THR A 83 -29.24 -5.45 -11.33
N LEU A 84 -28.32 -4.49 -11.21
CA LEU A 84 -26.88 -4.73 -11.09
C LEU A 84 -26.55 -5.55 -9.83
N ARG A 85 -27.20 -5.25 -8.73
CA ARG A 85 -27.01 -5.98 -7.45
C ARG A 85 -27.34 -7.48 -7.54
N LEU A 86 -28.23 -7.87 -8.45
CA LEU A 86 -28.67 -9.26 -8.62
C LEU A 86 -27.80 -10.03 -9.63
N MET A 87 -26.86 -9.37 -10.29
CA MET A 87 -26.00 -10.02 -11.27
C MET A 87 -24.90 -10.87 -10.59
N PRO A 88 -24.46 -11.97 -11.23
CA PRO A 88 -23.27 -12.68 -10.80
C PRO A 88 -22.06 -11.75 -10.79
N LEU A 89 -21.15 -11.94 -9.83
CA LEU A 89 -20.03 -11.01 -9.57
C LEU A 89 -19.20 -10.70 -10.80
N TYR A 90 -18.85 -11.70 -11.61
CA TYR A 90 -18.01 -11.50 -12.79
C TYR A 90 -18.71 -10.65 -13.86
N GLU A 91 -19.97 -11.00 -14.18
CA GLU A 91 -20.80 -10.25 -15.12
C GLU A 91 -21.09 -8.82 -14.63
N LEU A 92 -21.27 -8.65 -13.32
CA LEU A 92 -21.42 -7.33 -12.70
C LEU A 92 -20.19 -6.46 -12.91
N LEU A 93 -18.98 -7.02 -12.71
CA LEU A 93 -17.73 -6.28 -12.92
C LEU A 93 -17.54 -5.88 -14.39
N GLU A 94 -17.88 -6.75 -15.35
CA GLU A 94 -17.83 -6.42 -16.78
C GLU A 94 -18.84 -5.31 -17.14
N GLU A 95 -20.04 -5.38 -16.59
CA GLU A 95 -21.05 -4.34 -16.81
C GLU A 95 -20.62 -2.99 -16.19
N LEU A 96 -20.06 -2.99 -14.97
CA LEU A 96 -19.51 -1.79 -14.35
C LEU A 96 -18.33 -1.22 -15.15
N PHE A 97 -17.44 -2.07 -15.65
CA PHE A 97 -16.35 -1.66 -16.53
C PHE A 97 -16.89 -0.92 -17.77
N SER A 98 -17.96 -1.43 -18.36
CA SER A 98 -18.61 -0.80 -19.52
C SER A 98 -19.33 0.51 -19.13
N ILE A 99 -20.12 0.52 -18.06
CA ILE A 99 -20.88 1.69 -17.61
C ILE A 99 -19.96 2.88 -17.32
N PHE A 100 -18.84 2.64 -16.64
CA PHE A 100 -17.90 3.70 -16.30
C PHE A 100 -16.87 4.00 -17.41
N GLY A 101 -16.91 3.27 -18.53
CA GLY A 101 -16.03 3.50 -19.69
C GLY A 101 -14.55 3.36 -19.37
N MET A 102 -14.19 2.36 -18.54
CA MET A 102 -12.85 2.19 -18.00
C MET A 102 -11.79 1.87 -19.05
N SER A 103 -12.18 1.42 -20.25
CA SER A 103 -11.28 1.24 -21.40
C SER A 103 -10.59 2.53 -21.86
N ARG A 104 -11.07 3.69 -21.41
CA ARG A 104 -10.47 5.00 -21.75
C ARG A 104 -9.35 5.40 -20.78
N ILE A 105 -9.20 4.69 -19.67
CA ILE A 105 -8.19 5.01 -18.67
C ILE A 105 -6.87 4.39 -19.12
N GLU A 106 -5.91 5.23 -19.50
CA GLU A 106 -4.61 4.77 -19.98
C GLU A 106 -3.81 4.03 -18.89
N LYS A 107 -2.95 3.10 -19.32
CA LYS A 107 -2.00 2.35 -18.45
C LYS A 107 -2.64 1.53 -17.35
N GLN A 108 -3.92 1.16 -17.46
CA GLN A 108 -4.63 0.36 -16.46
C GLN A 108 -4.80 -1.13 -16.84
N ASP A 109 -4.47 -1.50 -18.07
CA ASP A 109 -4.73 -2.84 -18.62
C ASP A 109 -4.11 -3.96 -17.76
N ALA A 110 -2.85 -3.81 -17.34
CA ALA A 110 -2.16 -4.81 -16.53
C ALA A 110 -2.83 -5.02 -15.17
N TYR A 111 -3.34 -3.94 -14.56
CA TYR A 111 -4.09 -4.00 -13.31
C TYR A 111 -5.43 -4.70 -13.49
N LEU A 112 -6.16 -4.32 -14.52
CA LEU A 112 -7.46 -4.89 -14.85
C LEU A 112 -7.35 -6.39 -15.15
N PHE A 113 -6.40 -6.80 -15.99
CA PHE A 113 -6.16 -8.23 -16.25
C PHE A 113 -5.84 -9.00 -14.97
N SER A 114 -4.91 -8.51 -14.14
CA SER A 114 -4.57 -9.16 -12.89
C SER A 114 -5.73 -9.20 -11.89
N PHE A 115 -6.58 -8.17 -11.90
CA PHE A 115 -7.79 -8.12 -11.07
C PHE A 115 -8.82 -9.14 -11.52
N PHE A 116 -9.16 -9.21 -12.81
CA PHE A 116 -10.12 -10.18 -13.34
C PHE A 116 -9.63 -11.63 -13.20
N ASP A 117 -8.32 -11.88 -13.33
CA ASP A 117 -7.71 -13.17 -13.03
C ASP A 117 -7.92 -13.54 -11.54
N ALA A 118 -7.67 -12.59 -10.64
CA ALA A 118 -7.87 -12.81 -9.20
C ALA A 118 -9.35 -13.03 -8.84
N VAL A 119 -10.29 -12.34 -9.51
CA VAL A 119 -11.74 -12.58 -9.37
C VAL A 119 -12.10 -13.99 -9.84
N THR A 120 -11.54 -14.42 -10.97
CA THR A 120 -11.78 -15.75 -11.52
C THR A 120 -11.24 -16.83 -10.56
N GLU A 121 -10.04 -16.64 -9.99
CA GLU A 121 -9.46 -17.51 -8.98
C GLU A 121 -10.33 -17.58 -7.71
N TYR A 122 -10.82 -16.43 -7.24
CA TYR A 122 -11.73 -16.35 -6.09
C TYR A 122 -13.00 -17.15 -6.32
N LEU A 123 -13.63 -17.02 -7.49
CA LEU A 123 -14.90 -17.70 -7.83
C LEU A 123 -14.76 -19.22 -7.99
N GLN A 124 -13.56 -19.78 -8.17
CA GLN A 124 -13.34 -21.23 -8.19
C GLN A 124 -13.58 -21.89 -6.82
N SER A 125 -13.37 -21.14 -5.73
CA SER A 125 -13.41 -21.68 -4.36
C SER A 125 -14.43 -21.00 -3.45
N ASN A 126 -15.04 -19.90 -3.89
CA ASN A 126 -15.94 -19.08 -3.08
C ASN A 126 -17.25 -18.77 -3.81
N SER A 127 -18.24 -18.34 -3.06
CA SER A 127 -19.52 -17.88 -3.62
C SER A 127 -19.37 -16.54 -4.34
N SER A 128 -20.26 -16.28 -5.29
CA SER A 128 -20.36 -14.99 -6.00
C SER A 128 -21.05 -13.89 -5.18
N GLU A 129 -21.16 -14.06 -3.86
CA GLU A 129 -21.77 -13.09 -2.96
C GLU A 129 -20.94 -11.82 -2.85
N LEU A 130 -21.57 -10.68 -3.08
CA LEU A 130 -20.92 -9.38 -3.18
C LEU A 130 -20.20 -8.97 -1.88
N ASP A 131 -20.85 -9.14 -0.72
CA ASP A 131 -20.28 -8.75 0.58
C ASP A 131 -19.07 -9.62 0.95
N SER A 132 -19.11 -10.91 0.60
CA SER A 132 -17.99 -11.82 0.82
C SER A 132 -16.79 -11.47 -0.03
N PHE A 133 -17.01 -11.04 -1.29
CA PHE A 133 -15.92 -10.58 -2.16
C PHE A 133 -15.33 -9.24 -1.69
N ILE A 134 -16.16 -8.28 -1.27
CA ILE A 134 -15.68 -6.99 -0.74
C ILE A 134 -14.78 -7.23 0.48
N ARG A 135 -15.17 -8.13 1.39
CA ARG A 135 -14.34 -8.49 2.56
C ARG A 135 -13.02 -9.14 2.13
N TYR A 136 -13.06 -10.07 1.19
CA TYR A 136 -11.85 -10.71 0.66
C TYR A 136 -10.92 -9.72 -0.02
N TRP A 137 -11.47 -8.72 -0.72
CA TRP A 137 -10.70 -7.61 -1.26
C TRP A 137 -10.00 -6.82 -0.16
N ASP A 138 -10.72 -6.37 0.86
CA ASP A 138 -10.18 -5.53 1.94
C ASP A 138 -9.12 -6.28 2.77
N GLU A 139 -9.26 -7.57 2.97
CA GLU A 139 -8.34 -8.39 3.77
C GLU A 139 -7.11 -8.89 2.97
N THR A 140 -7.25 -9.11 1.68
CA THR A 140 -6.25 -9.87 0.90
C THR A 140 -5.87 -9.23 -0.42
N LEU A 141 -6.84 -8.97 -1.31
CA LEU A 141 -6.55 -8.61 -2.70
C LEU A 141 -6.03 -7.18 -2.85
N CYS A 142 -6.47 -6.23 -2.04
CA CYS A 142 -6.09 -4.81 -2.15
C CYS A 142 -4.58 -4.61 -2.14
N SER A 143 -3.84 -5.45 -1.40
CA SER A 143 -2.38 -5.41 -1.29
C SER A 143 -1.64 -6.30 -2.29
N LYS A 144 -2.36 -7.10 -3.10
CA LYS A 144 -1.73 -7.96 -4.12
C LYS A 144 -1.06 -7.09 -5.17
N THR A 145 0.21 -7.40 -5.46
CA THR A 145 0.97 -6.69 -6.48
C THR A 145 0.88 -7.40 -7.82
N ILE A 146 0.71 -6.64 -8.90
CA ILE A 146 0.83 -7.19 -10.25
C ILE A 146 2.30 -7.51 -10.56
N PRO A 147 2.59 -8.58 -11.33
CA PRO A 147 3.94 -8.82 -11.79
C PRO A 147 4.42 -7.61 -12.59
N SER A 148 5.46 -6.94 -12.08
CA SER A 148 6.15 -5.93 -12.88
C SER A 148 6.86 -6.69 -14.01
N GLY A 149 6.28 -6.72 -15.20
CA GLY A 149 7.04 -7.09 -16.39
C GLY A 149 8.33 -6.27 -16.44
N GLU A 150 9.26 -6.59 -17.32
CA GLU A 150 10.51 -5.85 -17.54
C GLU A 150 10.21 -4.39 -17.97
N MET A 151 9.69 -3.60 -17.03
CA MET A 151 9.56 -2.15 -17.25
C MET A 151 10.90 -1.51 -16.96
N ASP A 152 11.49 -0.92 -17.99
CA ASP A 152 12.67 -0.06 -17.84
C ASP A 152 12.30 1.14 -16.96
N GLY A 153 13.03 1.31 -15.85
CA GLY A 153 12.80 2.43 -14.95
C GLY A 153 13.61 2.37 -13.66
N ILE A 154 13.59 3.47 -12.93
CA ILE A 154 14.22 3.57 -11.62
C ILE A 154 13.32 2.86 -10.61
N ARG A 155 13.82 1.77 -10.02
CA ARG A 155 13.07 0.98 -9.04
C ARG A 155 13.23 1.53 -7.64
N ILE A 156 12.12 1.77 -6.95
CA ILE A 156 12.10 2.19 -5.55
C ILE A 156 11.66 1.01 -4.68
N PHE A 157 12.55 0.60 -3.75
CA PHE A 157 12.30 -0.49 -2.81
C PHE A 157 12.49 -0.05 -1.37
N SER A 158 11.81 -0.68 -0.45
CA SER A 158 12.26 -0.71 0.94
C SER A 158 13.47 -1.63 1.08
N ILE A 159 14.36 -1.34 2.04
CA ILE A 159 15.56 -2.15 2.29
C ILE A 159 15.18 -3.62 2.54
N HIS A 160 14.10 -3.88 3.28
CA HIS A 160 13.62 -5.24 3.56
C HIS A 160 13.25 -6.00 2.29
N LYS A 161 12.54 -5.37 1.37
CA LYS A 161 12.12 -5.98 0.10
C LYS A 161 13.27 -6.20 -0.88
N SER A 162 14.36 -5.45 -0.73
CA SER A 162 15.57 -5.62 -1.56
C SER A 162 16.43 -6.81 -1.14
N LYS A 163 16.12 -7.49 -0.04
CA LYS A 163 16.90 -8.64 0.46
C LYS A 163 16.91 -9.77 -0.59
N GLY A 164 18.11 -10.22 -0.96
CA GLY A 164 18.32 -11.27 -1.97
C GLY A 164 18.38 -10.77 -3.42
N LEU A 165 18.09 -9.49 -3.67
CA LEU A 165 18.21 -8.89 -5.01
C LEU A 165 19.59 -8.24 -5.17
N GLU A 166 20.04 -8.06 -6.42
CA GLU A 166 21.25 -7.33 -6.78
C GLU A 166 20.93 -6.34 -7.90
N PHE A 167 21.47 -5.13 -7.78
CA PHE A 167 21.26 -4.07 -8.76
C PHE A 167 22.61 -3.50 -9.21
N HIS A 168 22.72 -3.15 -10.48
CA HIS A 168 23.94 -2.54 -11.02
C HIS A 168 24.34 -1.28 -10.27
N THR A 169 23.36 -0.41 -9.99
CA THR A 169 23.55 0.87 -9.28
C THR A 169 22.47 1.00 -8.21
N VAL A 170 22.87 1.33 -6.99
CA VAL A 170 21.97 1.60 -5.85
C VAL A 170 22.16 3.03 -5.38
N LEU A 171 21.06 3.75 -5.22
CA LEU A 171 21.00 5.09 -4.65
C LEU A 171 20.34 5.02 -3.28
N ILE A 172 21.00 5.54 -2.24
CA ILE A 172 20.44 5.68 -0.90
C ILE A 172 20.42 7.17 -0.55
N PRO A 173 19.32 7.89 -0.84
CA PRO A 173 19.26 9.34 -0.77
C PRO A 173 19.15 9.91 0.66
N PHE A 174 18.84 9.10 1.66
CA PHE A 174 18.67 9.52 3.05
C PHE A 174 19.39 8.55 3.99
N CYS A 175 20.72 8.46 3.88
CA CYS A 175 21.53 7.61 4.72
C CYS A 175 21.91 8.33 6.03
N ASP A 176 20.94 8.92 6.71
CA ASP A 176 21.11 9.74 7.90
C ASP A 176 20.22 9.34 9.07
N TRP A 177 19.67 8.11 9.06
CA TRP A 177 18.85 7.62 10.17
C TRP A 177 19.72 7.24 11.38
N LYS A 178 19.15 7.41 12.56
CA LYS A 178 19.79 7.04 13.81
C LYS A 178 19.83 5.51 13.96
N LEU A 179 20.92 4.98 14.50
CA LEU A 179 21.00 3.54 14.84
C LEU A 179 20.04 3.15 15.98
N GLU A 180 19.66 4.12 16.78
CA GLU A 180 18.70 3.97 17.87
C GLU A 180 17.52 4.90 17.56
N ASN A 181 16.40 4.33 17.14
CA ASN A 181 15.16 5.06 16.99
C ASN A 181 14.47 5.11 18.35
N GLU A 182 14.44 6.27 18.96
CA GLU A 182 13.54 6.57 20.08
C GLU A 182 12.11 6.70 19.54
N THR A 183 11.50 5.57 19.18
CA THR A 183 10.07 5.57 18.86
C THR A 183 9.30 5.60 20.17
N ASN A 184 8.57 6.68 20.41
CA ASN A 184 7.83 6.96 21.65
C ASN A 184 6.76 5.92 22.04
N ASN A 185 6.68 4.78 21.35
CA ASN A 185 5.66 3.75 21.58
C ASN A 185 6.22 2.31 21.52
N GLN A 186 7.54 2.12 21.60
CA GLN A 186 8.09 0.77 21.63
C GLN A 186 7.98 0.22 23.06
N LEU A 187 7.32 -0.93 23.20
CA LEU A 187 7.18 -1.65 24.46
C LEU A 187 8.21 -2.77 24.54
N VAL A 188 8.91 -2.82 25.67
CA VAL A 188 9.80 -3.92 26.04
C VAL A 188 9.12 -4.74 27.14
N TRP A 189 9.10 -6.05 26.96
CA TRP A 189 8.55 -6.97 27.94
C TRP A 189 9.63 -7.33 28.98
N CYS A 190 9.45 -6.87 30.20
CA CYS A 190 10.41 -7.03 31.30
C CYS A 190 9.89 -7.96 32.40
N VAL A 191 10.80 -8.67 33.03
CA VAL A 191 10.50 -9.45 34.24
C VAL A 191 10.87 -8.61 35.47
N PRO A 192 9.91 -8.24 36.35
CA PRO A 192 10.22 -7.47 37.54
C PRO A 192 11.14 -8.26 38.48
N PRO A 193 12.31 -7.70 38.89
CA PRO A 193 13.27 -8.42 39.72
C PRO A 193 12.94 -8.37 41.21
N GLU A 194 12.09 -7.44 41.69
CA GLU A 194 11.88 -7.13 43.12
C GLU A 194 10.46 -7.47 43.59
N GLU A 195 10.37 -7.88 44.86
CA GLU A 195 9.08 -8.07 45.55
C GLU A 195 8.40 -6.70 45.80
N PRO A 196 7.06 -6.63 45.75
CA PRO A 196 6.08 -7.69 45.42
C PRO A 196 5.83 -7.87 43.93
N TYR A 197 6.49 -7.11 43.08
CA TYR A 197 6.22 -7.02 41.63
C TYR A 197 6.66 -8.28 40.85
N ASN A 198 7.60 -9.07 41.41
CA ASN A 198 8.05 -10.35 40.85
C ASN A 198 6.95 -11.44 40.83
N ALA A 199 5.82 -11.21 41.50
CA ALA A 199 4.64 -12.05 41.34
C ALA A 199 4.00 -11.94 39.95
N ILE A 200 4.32 -10.88 39.19
CA ILE A 200 3.89 -10.67 37.80
C ILE A 200 5.01 -11.18 36.89
N SER A 201 4.70 -12.17 36.05
CA SER A 201 5.70 -12.83 35.21
C SER A 201 6.28 -11.94 34.10
N LEU A 202 5.50 -10.99 33.57
CA LEU A 202 5.91 -10.06 32.50
C LEU A 202 5.13 -8.77 32.60
N VAL A 203 5.82 -7.63 32.44
CA VAL A 203 5.21 -6.30 32.39
C VAL A 203 5.68 -5.55 31.13
N PRO A 204 4.79 -4.86 30.41
CA PRO A 204 5.17 -3.99 29.31
C PRO A 204 5.72 -2.67 29.86
N VAL A 205 6.94 -2.31 29.48
CA VAL A 205 7.61 -1.06 29.85
C VAL A 205 7.91 -0.27 28.57
N ASN A 206 7.62 1.03 28.58
CA ASN A 206 7.96 1.89 27.44
C ASN A 206 9.48 2.02 27.31
N TYR A 207 10.01 1.71 26.13
CA TYR A 207 11.41 1.95 25.81
C TYR A 207 11.70 3.46 25.78
N SER A 208 12.50 3.91 26.73
CA SER A 208 12.88 5.31 26.86
C SER A 208 14.20 5.46 27.62
N THR A 209 14.85 6.60 27.51
CA THR A 209 16.08 6.89 28.26
C THR A 209 15.90 6.80 29.77
N THR A 210 14.71 7.10 30.29
CA THR A 210 14.38 6.97 31.73
C THR A 210 14.41 5.51 32.22
N MET A 211 14.19 4.54 31.32
CA MET A 211 14.31 3.12 31.65
C MET A 211 15.74 2.75 32.06
N ALA A 212 16.76 3.47 31.55
CA ALA A 212 18.17 3.28 31.93
C ALA A 212 18.46 3.59 33.41
N GLU A 213 17.62 4.40 34.06
CA GLU A 213 17.75 4.79 35.47
C GLU A 213 16.82 3.97 36.40
N SER A 214 16.07 3.01 35.82
CA SER A 214 15.13 2.16 36.55
C SER A 214 15.70 0.78 36.89
N ILE A 215 14.90 -0.03 37.59
CA ILE A 215 15.19 -1.45 37.88
C ILE A 215 15.32 -2.28 36.57
N TYR A 216 14.82 -1.79 35.45
CA TYR A 216 14.87 -2.43 34.12
C TYR A 216 16.07 -1.98 33.27
N ARG A 217 17.11 -1.43 33.88
CA ARG A 217 18.31 -0.97 33.18
C ARG A 217 18.96 -2.05 32.30
N GLN A 218 18.95 -3.31 32.78
CA GLN A 218 19.56 -4.41 32.02
C GLN A 218 18.75 -4.70 30.74
N ASP A 219 17.43 -4.73 30.86
CA ASP A 219 16.53 -4.92 29.73
C ASP A 219 16.68 -3.77 28.72
N TYR A 220 16.79 -2.52 29.18
CA TYR A 220 17.07 -1.36 28.34
C TYR A 220 18.37 -1.52 27.54
N LEU A 221 19.47 -1.91 28.20
CA LEU A 221 20.76 -2.07 27.53
C LEU A 221 20.75 -3.22 26.52
N HIS A 222 20.04 -4.29 26.83
CA HIS A 222 19.87 -5.42 25.92
C HIS A 222 19.08 -5.03 24.68
N GLU A 223 17.94 -4.39 24.85
CA GLU A 223 17.10 -3.91 23.76
C GLU A 223 17.85 -2.90 22.88
N ARG A 224 18.56 -1.96 23.53
CA ARG A 224 19.41 -0.99 22.83
C ARG A 224 20.44 -1.65 21.94
N LEU A 225 21.11 -2.67 22.43
CA LEU A 225 22.10 -3.43 21.67
C LEU A 225 21.44 -4.14 20.48
N GLN A 226 20.28 -4.75 20.68
CA GLN A 226 19.54 -5.39 19.60
C GLN A 226 19.13 -4.39 18.52
N LEU A 227 18.60 -3.23 18.90
CA LEU A 227 18.24 -2.16 17.95
C LEU A 227 19.44 -1.70 17.12
N TRP A 228 20.63 -1.59 17.75
CA TRP A 228 21.84 -1.24 17.01
C TRP A 228 22.24 -2.33 16.02
N VAL A 229 22.21 -3.58 16.43
CA VAL A 229 22.53 -4.72 15.57
C VAL A 229 21.55 -4.80 14.40
N ASP A 230 20.26 -4.62 14.65
CA ASP A 230 19.24 -4.65 13.59
C ASP A 230 19.42 -3.52 12.59
N ASN A 231 19.69 -2.30 13.05
CA ASN A 231 19.97 -1.17 12.16
C ASN A 231 21.28 -1.34 11.38
N LEU A 232 22.30 -1.93 11.97
CA LEU A 232 23.55 -2.28 11.26
C LEU A 232 23.30 -3.36 10.20
N ASN A 233 22.45 -4.36 10.52
CA ASN A 233 22.05 -5.37 9.54
C ASN A 233 21.26 -4.76 8.38
N LEU A 234 20.40 -3.78 8.65
CA LEU A 234 19.69 -3.05 7.58
C LEU A 234 20.67 -2.29 6.68
N LEU A 235 21.66 -1.61 7.26
CA LEU A 235 22.71 -0.94 6.49
C LEU A 235 23.50 -1.94 5.65
N TYR A 236 23.89 -3.06 6.25
CA TYR A 236 24.60 -4.12 5.54
C TYR A 236 23.77 -4.64 4.34
N VAL A 237 22.49 -4.91 4.56
CA VAL A 237 21.58 -5.33 3.48
C VAL A 237 21.51 -4.27 2.39
N ALA A 238 21.31 -2.99 2.74
CA ALA A 238 21.19 -1.91 1.77
C ALA A 238 22.47 -1.75 0.93
N PHE A 239 23.63 -1.77 1.56
CA PHE A 239 24.92 -1.54 0.89
C PHE A 239 25.35 -2.70 0.00
N THR A 240 25.00 -3.93 0.40
CA THR A 240 25.33 -5.15 -0.37
C THR A 240 24.40 -5.40 -1.55
N ARG A 241 23.42 -4.55 -1.80
CA ARG A 241 22.55 -4.65 -2.99
C ARG A 241 23.21 -4.14 -4.25
N ALA A 242 24.26 -3.32 -4.14
CA ALA A 242 24.96 -2.73 -5.28
C ALA A 242 25.98 -3.71 -5.86
N GLY A 243 25.80 -4.10 -7.11
CA GLY A 243 26.78 -4.91 -7.85
C GLY A 243 27.97 -4.10 -8.36
N LYS A 244 27.77 -2.82 -8.75
CA LYS A 244 28.85 -1.96 -9.26
C LYS A 244 28.93 -0.60 -8.60
N ASN A 245 27.82 0.12 -8.51
CA ASN A 245 27.81 1.50 -8.01
C ASN A 245 26.89 1.64 -6.81
N LEU A 246 27.44 2.21 -5.72
CA LEU A 246 26.70 2.59 -4.54
C LEU A 246 26.85 4.11 -4.34
N ILE A 247 25.73 4.83 -4.38
CA ILE A 247 25.68 6.27 -4.20
C ILE A 247 24.88 6.57 -2.93
N LEU A 248 25.53 7.18 -1.97
CA LEU A 248 24.98 7.52 -0.68
C LEU A 248 24.85 9.03 -0.55
N TRP A 249 23.72 9.46 -0.02
CA TRP A 249 23.48 10.85 0.33
C TRP A 249 23.05 10.95 1.80
N SER A 250 23.79 11.73 2.58
CA SER A 250 23.55 11.95 3.99
C SER A 250 23.70 13.43 4.32
N ARG A 251 23.00 13.92 5.32
CA ARG A 251 23.25 15.25 5.88
C ARG A 251 24.60 15.25 6.58
N LYS A 252 25.25 16.41 6.56
CA LYS A 252 26.46 16.67 7.35
C LYS A 252 26.12 16.92 8.80
#